data_2d2ed4875fa9c509bde23088f0aebb12
#
_entry.id   2d2ed4875fa9c509bde23088f0aebb12
#
_cell.length_a   1.000
_cell.length_b   1.000
_cell.length_c   1.000
_cell.angle_alpha   90.00
_cell.angle_beta   90.00
_cell.angle_gamma   90.00
#
_symmetry.space_group_name_H-M   'P 1'
#
loop_
_entity.id
_entity.type
_entity.pdbx_description
1 polymer ?
#
loop_
_entity_poly.entity_id
_entity_poly.type
_entity_poly.pdbx_seq_one_letter_code
_entity_poly.pdbx_strand_id
1 'polypeptide(L)'
;MTMLKLLQRLALGICAGSALAAAGQAQDTQMSIMTGSPTGTYIQIGRDLNNLMQQCGQSLEVVESAGSLENFLGVRQRSNTQFGIVQSDVLEYMQTFASDDPAVARAIAGVRIAFPLYEEEVHILARNDIASFNDLTGKRVAIGVEDSGTFLTASLMLSLAGIEPSETLAIAPGDALPQLQAGDLDAFFYVAGAPATLYSENEIDAEQFHLLPIQNETLEAVYTPATLAGGTYDFQPDPVELVAVKAVLMTYEFDPRGNTYHQASCRGVSDLSSLLLTGIDTLRTDGHAKWQAVDLTDIPPGWDISTCVNRGLDPEYQPNCTQPAPETPQDSEANAVYRRNICAALGC
;
A
#
# COMPACT_ATOMS: atom_id res chain seq x y z
N MET A 1 -81.29 11.74 -40.18
CA MET A 1 -81.24 10.77 -41.30
C MET A 1 -79.93 10.09 -41.22
N THR A 2 -80.03 8.96 -40.89
CA THR A 2 -79.72 7.61 -41.41
C THR A 2 -78.34 7.20 -40.91
N MET A 3 -78.33 6.29 -39.96
CA MET A 3 -78.13 4.83 -40.12
C MET A 3 -76.73 4.49 -40.70
N LEU A 4 -75.95 3.61 -40.25
CA LEU A 4 -76.20 2.21 -39.87
C LEU A 4 -75.00 1.54 -39.36
N LYS A 5 -75.08 0.81 -38.27
CA LYS A 5 -74.65 -0.56 -37.98
C LYS A 5 -73.21 -0.96 -38.26
N LEU A 6 -72.53 -1.33 -37.18
CA LEU A 6 -72.38 -2.72 -36.72
C LEU A 6 -71.32 -3.55 -37.48
N LEU A 7 -70.26 -3.84 -36.90
CA LEU A 7 -69.77 -5.23 -36.80
C LEU A 7 -68.63 -5.41 -35.79
N GLN A 8 -68.99 -6.08 -34.71
CA GLN A 8 -68.09 -6.69 -33.79
C GLN A 8 -67.24 -7.74 -34.52
N ARG A 9 -65.93 -7.68 -34.33
CA ARG A 9 -65.10 -8.87 -34.38
C ARG A 9 -64.15 -8.82 -33.22
N LEU A 10 -64.36 -9.74 -32.24
CA LEU A 10 -63.41 -10.18 -31.26
C LEU A 10 -62.14 -10.61 -31.98
N ALA A 11 -61.03 -10.04 -31.60
CA ALA A 11 -59.72 -10.63 -31.78
C ALA A 11 -59.06 -10.73 -30.39
N LEU A 12 -59.06 -11.94 -29.84
CA LEU A 12 -58.23 -12.33 -28.70
C LEU A 12 -56.79 -12.12 -29.12
N GLY A 13 -56.16 -11.04 -28.70
CA GLY A 13 -54.70 -10.87 -28.75
C GLY A 13 -54.10 -11.42 -27.46
N ILE A 14 -53.45 -12.58 -27.57
CA ILE A 14 -52.59 -13.14 -26.50
C ILE A 14 -51.42 -12.19 -26.31
N CYS A 15 -51.45 -11.35 -25.28
CA CYS A 15 -50.27 -10.64 -24.81
C CYS A 15 -49.34 -11.68 -24.14
N ALA A 16 -48.42 -12.23 -24.92
CA ALA A 16 -47.26 -12.91 -24.39
C ALA A 16 -46.40 -11.83 -23.71
N GLY A 17 -46.56 -11.68 -22.40
CA GLY A 17 -45.70 -10.85 -21.58
C GLY A 17 -44.30 -11.45 -21.57
N SER A 18 -43.40 -10.93 -22.40
CA SER A 18 -41.98 -11.15 -22.28
C SER A 18 -41.53 -10.47 -20.98
N ALA A 19 -41.43 -11.24 -19.92
CA ALA A 19 -40.68 -10.83 -18.73
C ALA A 19 -39.21 -10.71 -19.17
N LEU A 20 -38.82 -9.51 -19.58
CA LEU A 20 -37.42 -9.13 -19.59
C LEU A 20 -36.92 -9.22 -18.11
N ALA A 21 -36.31 -10.34 -17.79
CA ALA A 21 -35.44 -10.40 -16.64
C ALA A 21 -34.39 -9.33 -16.90
N ALA A 22 -34.53 -8.17 -16.27
CA ALA A 22 -33.44 -7.24 -16.11
C ALA A 22 -32.37 -8.02 -15.31
N ALA A 23 -31.39 -8.57 -16.02
CA ALA A 23 -30.13 -8.94 -15.39
C ALA A 23 -29.66 -7.66 -14.71
N GLY A 24 -29.82 -7.58 -13.40
CA GLY A 24 -29.20 -6.54 -12.61
C GLY A 24 -27.71 -6.62 -12.92
N GLN A 25 -27.23 -5.68 -13.70
CA GLN A 25 -25.78 -5.46 -13.81
C GLN A 25 -25.35 -5.20 -12.37
N ALA A 26 -24.63 -6.16 -11.80
CA ALA A 26 -23.85 -5.90 -10.59
C ALA A 26 -23.04 -4.65 -10.95
N GLN A 27 -23.33 -3.53 -10.29
CA GLN A 27 -22.53 -2.34 -10.43
C GLN A 27 -21.15 -2.77 -9.93
N ASP A 28 -20.19 -2.95 -10.84
CA ASP A 28 -18.80 -3.13 -10.51
C ASP A 28 -18.43 -1.94 -9.62
N THR A 29 -18.24 -2.23 -8.32
CA THR A 29 -17.80 -1.19 -7.40
C THR A 29 -16.39 -0.87 -7.78
N GLN A 30 -16.18 0.30 -8.37
CA GLN A 30 -14.85 0.79 -8.64
C GLN A 30 -14.06 0.77 -7.32
N MET A 31 -12.97 0.03 -7.29
CA MET A 31 -12.08 -0.08 -6.14
C MET A 31 -10.76 0.60 -6.46
N SER A 32 -10.18 1.26 -5.47
CA SER A 32 -8.85 1.83 -5.63
C SER A 32 -7.94 1.56 -4.43
N ILE A 33 -6.65 1.63 -4.72
CA ILE A 33 -5.55 1.58 -3.77
C ILE A 33 -4.72 2.86 -3.90
N MET A 34 -4.53 3.57 -2.80
CA MET A 34 -3.60 4.69 -2.72
C MET A 34 -2.19 4.17 -2.45
N THR A 35 -1.22 4.68 -3.19
CA THR A 35 0.15 4.15 -3.21
C THR A 35 1.18 5.23 -2.85
N GLY A 36 1.84 5.82 -3.81
CA GLY A 36 2.88 6.83 -3.60
C GLY A 36 3.31 7.44 -4.93
N SER A 37 4.54 7.89 -5.00
CA SER A 37 5.10 8.46 -6.22
C SER A 37 5.15 7.45 -7.37
N PRO A 38 5.14 7.89 -8.64
CA PRO A 38 5.15 7.01 -9.81
C PRO A 38 6.39 6.11 -9.92
N THR A 39 7.46 6.44 -9.22
CA THR A 39 8.73 5.68 -9.18
C THR A 39 8.93 4.93 -7.86
N GLY A 40 7.98 5.00 -6.92
CA GLY A 40 8.07 4.38 -5.61
C GLY A 40 7.77 2.88 -5.64
N THR A 41 8.13 2.19 -4.57
CA THR A 41 7.82 0.76 -4.40
C THR A 41 6.32 0.53 -4.22
N TYR A 42 5.60 1.42 -3.53
CA TYR A 42 4.15 1.29 -3.32
C TYR A 42 3.35 1.17 -4.61
N ILE A 43 3.70 1.95 -5.62
CA ILE A 43 2.95 1.90 -6.89
C ILE A 43 3.20 0.58 -7.63
N GLN A 44 4.39 -0.03 -7.50
CA GLN A 44 4.69 -1.33 -8.07
C GLN A 44 3.88 -2.43 -7.37
N ILE A 45 3.86 -2.42 -6.04
CA ILE A 45 3.02 -3.32 -5.24
C ILE A 45 1.53 -3.15 -5.60
N GLY A 46 1.05 -1.92 -5.75
CA GLY A 46 -0.32 -1.64 -6.19
C GLY A 46 -0.64 -2.23 -7.58
N ARG A 47 0.31 -2.14 -8.52
CA ARG A 47 0.18 -2.75 -9.87
C ARG A 47 0.16 -4.27 -9.79
N ASP A 48 0.98 -4.88 -8.96
CA ASP A 48 1.00 -6.33 -8.73
C ASP A 48 -0.35 -6.81 -8.17
N LEU A 49 -0.91 -6.09 -7.18
CA LEU A 49 -2.24 -6.39 -6.63
C LEU A 49 -3.35 -6.20 -7.67
N ASN A 50 -3.28 -5.17 -8.52
CA ASN A 50 -4.22 -5.00 -9.62
C ASN A 50 -4.11 -6.15 -10.64
N ASN A 51 -2.90 -6.56 -11.01
CA ASN A 51 -2.68 -7.70 -11.91
C ASN A 51 -3.30 -8.98 -11.34
N LEU A 52 -3.19 -9.20 -10.03
CA LEU A 52 -3.80 -10.32 -9.34
C LEU A 52 -5.34 -10.25 -9.41
N MET A 53 -5.93 -9.07 -9.17
CA MET A 53 -7.38 -8.86 -9.29
C MET A 53 -7.88 -9.04 -10.73
N GLN A 54 -7.10 -8.62 -11.73
CA GLN A 54 -7.45 -8.78 -13.14
C GLN A 54 -7.55 -10.25 -13.57
N GLN A 55 -6.79 -11.15 -12.96
CA GLN A 55 -6.93 -12.59 -13.21
C GLN A 55 -8.30 -13.13 -12.80
N CYS A 56 -8.96 -12.47 -11.87
CA CYS A 56 -10.33 -12.75 -11.44
C CYS A 56 -11.39 -11.92 -12.24
N GLY A 57 -10.97 -11.14 -13.22
CA GLY A 57 -11.86 -10.25 -13.98
C GLY A 57 -12.34 -9.04 -13.21
N GLN A 58 -11.65 -8.69 -12.11
CA GLN A 58 -11.88 -7.49 -11.31
C GLN A 58 -10.75 -6.47 -11.57
N SER A 59 -10.94 -5.21 -11.19
CA SER A 59 -9.91 -4.19 -11.31
C SER A 59 -9.73 -3.42 -10.00
N LEU A 60 -8.48 -3.06 -9.73
CA LEU A 60 -8.09 -2.21 -8.61
C LEU A 60 -7.35 -1.00 -9.18
N GLU A 61 -7.98 0.18 -9.19
CA GLU A 61 -7.35 1.40 -9.66
C GLU A 61 -6.16 1.76 -8.77
N VAL A 62 -4.97 1.86 -9.36
CA VAL A 62 -3.75 2.23 -8.65
C VAL A 62 -3.60 3.75 -8.70
N VAL A 63 -3.72 4.40 -7.55
CA VAL A 63 -3.75 5.86 -7.43
C VAL A 63 -2.43 6.35 -6.84
N GLU A 64 -1.79 7.30 -7.55
CA GLU A 64 -0.65 8.04 -7.03
C GLU A 64 -1.05 8.95 -5.87
N SER A 65 -0.13 9.15 -4.93
CA SER A 65 -0.32 10.03 -3.77
C SER A 65 1.03 10.59 -3.28
N ALA A 66 0.97 11.49 -2.31
CA ALA A 66 2.17 11.93 -1.59
C ALA A 66 2.81 10.78 -0.77
N GLY A 67 2.01 9.80 -0.34
CA GLY A 67 2.47 8.62 0.41
C GLY A 67 1.65 8.33 1.66
N SER A 68 2.31 7.78 2.69
CA SER A 68 1.67 7.11 3.82
C SER A 68 0.62 7.94 4.56
N LEU A 69 0.87 9.22 4.83
CA LEU A 69 -0.07 10.04 5.59
C LEU A 69 -1.32 10.38 4.75
N GLU A 70 -1.15 10.74 3.47
CA GLU A 70 -2.26 10.93 2.55
C GLU A 70 -3.07 9.63 2.38
N ASN A 71 -2.39 8.49 2.28
CA ASN A 71 -3.05 7.18 2.15
C ASN A 71 -3.88 6.85 3.39
N PHE A 72 -3.33 7.08 4.58
CA PHE A 72 -4.03 6.86 5.84
C PHE A 72 -5.36 7.63 5.90
N LEU A 73 -5.33 8.91 5.58
CA LEU A 73 -6.53 9.73 5.54
C LEU A 73 -7.46 9.35 4.39
N GLY A 74 -6.89 9.02 3.23
CA GLY A 74 -7.60 8.74 2.00
C GLY A 74 -8.51 7.51 2.07
N VAL A 75 -8.06 6.42 2.69
CA VAL A 75 -8.88 5.20 2.87
C VAL A 75 -10.20 5.50 3.59
N ARG A 76 -10.24 6.50 4.46
CA ARG A 76 -11.46 6.91 5.17
C ARG A 76 -12.23 8.00 4.44
N GLN A 77 -11.56 8.91 3.76
CA GLN A 77 -12.16 10.16 3.29
C GLN A 77 -12.49 10.13 1.79
N ARG A 78 -11.79 9.33 0.99
CA ARG A 78 -12.01 9.25 -0.47
C ARG A 78 -13.02 8.16 -0.80
N SER A 79 -13.97 8.49 -1.66
CA SER A 79 -14.90 7.51 -2.20
C SER A 79 -14.15 6.46 -3.05
N ASN A 80 -14.61 5.23 -3.01
CA ASN A 80 -14.06 4.10 -3.77
C ASN A 80 -12.59 3.75 -3.46
N THR A 81 -12.04 4.25 -2.36
CA THR A 81 -10.71 3.91 -1.87
C THR A 81 -10.82 2.85 -0.79
N GLN A 82 -10.52 1.61 -1.12
CA GLN A 82 -10.62 0.49 -0.20
C GLN A 82 -9.30 0.17 0.46
N PHE A 83 -8.18 0.56 -0.16
CA PHE A 83 -6.85 0.24 0.30
C PHE A 83 -5.91 1.44 0.26
N GLY A 84 -4.91 1.39 1.11
CA GLY A 84 -3.76 2.28 1.10
C GLY A 84 -2.53 1.55 1.61
N ILE A 85 -1.34 1.90 1.11
CA ILE A 85 -0.09 1.39 1.65
C ILE A 85 0.50 2.46 2.57
N VAL A 86 0.83 2.06 3.81
CA VAL A 86 1.23 2.98 4.88
C VAL A 86 2.40 2.39 5.67
N GLN A 87 3.30 3.23 6.13
CA GLN A 87 4.37 2.86 7.04
C GLN A 87 3.86 2.66 8.48
N SER A 88 4.44 1.73 9.20
CA SER A 88 4.05 1.41 10.58
C SER A 88 4.30 2.57 11.55
N ASP A 89 5.36 3.34 11.38
CA ASP A 89 5.66 4.51 12.21
C ASP A 89 4.65 5.65 12.01
N VAL A 90 4.10 5.81 10.79
CA VAL A 90 2.98 6.72 10.53
C VAL A 90 1.73 6.28 11.30
N LEU A 91 1.43 4.97 11.30
CA LEU A 91 0.31 4.43 12.07
C LEU A 91 0.48 4.69 13.57
N GLU A 92 1.67 4.45 14.10
CA GLU A 92 1.99 4.68 15.50
C GLU A 92 1.93 6.17 15.87
N TYR A 93 2.47 7.04 15.02
CA TYR A 93 2.38 8.49 15.19
C TYR A 93 0.91 8.95 15.25
N MET A 94 0.08 8.49 14.32
CA MET A 94 -1.34 8.86 14.29
C MET A 94 -2.08 8.43 15.55
N GLN A 95 -1.82 7.23 16.06
CA GLN A 95 -2.42 6.74 17.31
C GLN A 95 -1.97 7.54 18.53
N THR A 96 -0.68 7.86 18.60
CA THR A 96 -0.07 8.41 19.81
C THR A 96 -0.22 9.93 19.91
N PHE A 97 0.00 10.63 18.79
CA PHE A 97 0.12 12.10 18.81
C PHE A 97 -1.01 12.84 18.09
N ALA A 98 -1.68 12.21 17.14
CA ALA A 98 -2.72 12.87 16.36
C ALA A 98 -4.15 12.49 16.79
N SER A 99 -4.31 11.59 17.75
CA SER A 99 -5.61 11.08 18.22
C SER A 99 -6.46 12.14 18.96
N ASP A 100 -5.87 13.24 19.40
CA ASP A 100 -6.59 14.37 20.02
C ASP A 100 -7.42 15.18 19.00
N ASP A 101 -7.10 15.11 17.70
CA ASP A 101 -7.95 15.69 16.65
C ASP A 101 -9.17 14.79 16.42
N PRO A 102 -10.42 15.32 16.56
CA PRO A 102 -11.63 14.51 16.41
C PRO A 102 -11.81 13.92 14.99
N ALA A 103 -11.23 14.51 13.94
CA ALA A 103 -11.30 13.97 12.59
C ALA A 103 -10.33 12.80 12.43
N VAL A 104 -9.13 12.96 12.97
CA VAL A 104 -8.10 11.91 13.01
C VAL A 104 -8.55 10.74 13.89
N ALA A 105 -9.07 11.01 15.08
CA ALA A 105 -9.62 9.99 15.97
C ALA A 105 -10.71 9.14 15.28
N ARG A 106 -11.60 9.78 14.51
CA ARG A 106 -12.61 9.06 13.72
C ARG A 106 -12.01 8.26 12.57
N ALA A 107 -10.94 8.74 11.95
CA ALA A 107 -10.23 7.99 10.92
C ALA A 107 -9.58 6.74 11.53
N ILE A 108 -8.83 6.90 12.61
CA ILE A 108 -8.16 5.81 13.33
C ILE A 108 -9.15 4.73 13.74
N ALA A 109 -10.31 5.11 14.32
CA ALA A 109 -11.30 4.17 14.82
C ALA A 109 -11.82 3.17 13.77
N GLY A 110 -11.80 3.53 12.49
CA GLY A 110 -12.28 2.69 11.39
C GLY A 110 -11.18 2.04 10.55
N VAL A 111 -9.93 2.46 10.72
CA VAL A 111 -8.79 1.89 9.98
C VAL A 111 -8.45 0.50 10.50
N ARG A 112 -8.13 -0.40 9.59
CA ARG A 112 -7.72 -1.78 9.87
C ARG A 112 -6.54 -2.16 8.99
N ILE A 113 -5.76 -3.11 9.45
CA ILE A 113 -4.75 -3.77 8.59
C ILE A 113 -5.47 -4.76 7.68
N ALA A 114 -5.13 -4.74 6.41
CA ALA A 114 -5.45 -5.84 5.50
C ALA A 114 -4.32 -6.89 5.58
N PHE A 115 -3.08 -6.49 5.31
CA PHE A 115 -1.92 -7.37 5.42
C PHE A 115 -0.66 -6.59 5.79
N PRO A 116 0.26 -7.17 6.58
CA PRO A 116 1.64 -6.70 6.62
C PRO A 116 2.29 -6.93 5.24
N LEU A 117 3.21 -6.07 4.87
CA LEU A 117 3.95 -6.18 3.63
C LEU A 117 5.44 -6.41 3.93
N TYR A 118 6.30 -5.52 3.57
CA TYR A 118 7.74 -5.70 3.65
C TYR A 118 8.40 -4.58 4.47
N GLU A 119 9.67 -4.76 4.82
CA GLU A 119 10.47 -3.68 5.39
C GLU A 119 10.92 -2.72 4.29
N GLU A 120 10.80 -1.42 4.59
CA GLU A 120 11.26 -0.31 3.75
C GLU A 120 12.52 0.27 4.38
N GLU A 121 13.59 0.22 3.65
CA GLU A 121 14.86 0.78 4.09
C GLU A 121 14.80 2.31 4.08
N VAL A 122 15.31 2.93 5.13
CA VAL A 122 15.51 4.38 5.18
C VAL A 122 16.82 4.69 4.46
N HIS A 123 16.72 5.12 3.21
CA HIS A 123 17.87 5.57 2.44
C HIS A 123 18.14 7.05 2.73
N ILE A 124 19.40 7.38 2.95
CA ILE A 124 19.87 8.77 2.98
C ILE A 124 21.00 8.87 1.97
N LEU A 125 20.73 9.46 0.80
CA LEU A 125 21.79 9.76 -0.15
C LEU A 125 22.45 11.06 0.24
N ALA A 126 23.75 11.05 0.42
CA ALA A 126 24.53 12.16 0.93
C ALA A 126 25.83 12.35 0.11
N ARG A 127 26.40 13.53 0.22
CA ARG A 127 27.75 13.84 -0.30
C ARG A 127 28.80 13.05 0.50
N ASN A 128 29.88 12.64 -0.14
CA ASN A 128 30.96 11.84 0.47
C ASN A 128 31.70 12.53 1.62
N ASP A 129 31.55 13.86 1.81
CA ASP A 129 32.10 14.59 2.96
C ASP A 129 31.22 14.50 4.23
N ILE A 130 30.05 13.86 4.14
CA ILE A 130 29.14 13.55 5.25
C ILE A 130 29.32 12.06 5.55
N ALA A 131 29.97 11.71 6.66
CA ALA A 131 30.39 10.34 6.93
C ALA A 131 29.40 9.56 7.83
N SER A 132 28.58 10.25 8.62
CA SER A 132 27.66 9.65 9.58
C SER A 132 26.33 10.43 9.65
N PHE A 133 25.32 9.79 10.24
CA PHE A 133 24.01 10.40 10.48
C PHE A 133 24.14 11.71 11.30
N ASN A 134 25.05 11.76 12.25
CA ASN A 134 25.26 12.95 13.09
C ASN A 134 25.83 14.13 12.29
N ASP A 135 26.52 13.89 11.19
CA ASP A 135 27.11 14.94 10.34
C ASP A 135 26.05 15.69 9.51
N LEU A 136 24.79 15.26 9.56
CA LEU A 136 23.66 16.01 8.99
C LEU A 136 23.35 17.31 9.74
N THR A 137 23.87 17.47 10.98
CA THR A 137 23.78 18.75 11.71
C THR A 137 24.41 19.87 10.90
N GLY A 138 23.64 20.96 10.70
CA GLY A 138 24.06 22.13 9.94
C GLY A 138 24.08 21.95 8.42
N LYS A 139 23.57 20.84 7.87
CA LYS A 139 23.46 20.57 6.43
C LYS A 139 22.10 20.97 5.88
N ARG A 140 22.00 21.10 4.56
CA ARG A 140 20.73 21.28 3.82
C ARG A 140 20.20 19.91 3.45
N VAL A 141 19.09 19.52 4.04
CA VAL A 141 18.57 18.15 3.96
C VAL A 141 17.14 18.14 3.41
N ALA A 142 16.88 17.43 2.32
CA ALA A 142 15.52 17.17 1.89
C ALA A 142 14.94 15.96 2.64
N ILE A 143 13.70 16.10 3.13
CA ILE A 143 13.07 15.14 4.03
C ILE A 143 11.79 14.50 3.44
N GLY A 144 11.57 14.62 2.13
CA GLY A 144 10.34 14.18 1.46
C GLY A 144 9.27 15.27 1.43
N VAL A 145 8.23 15.06 0.64
CA VAL A 145 7.10 16.01 0.57
C VAL A 145 6.21 15.89 1.80
N GLU A 146 5.54 16.96 2.17
CA GLU A 146 4.51 16.93 3.19
C GLU A 146 3.49 15.81 2.88
N ASP A 147 2.89 15.23 3.90
CA ASP A 147 1.96 14.10 3.82
C ASP A 147 2.57 12.76 3.33
N SER A 148 3.89 12.71 3.06
CA SER A 148 4.58 11.44 2.78
C SER A 148 5.04 10.72 4.04
N GLY A 149 5.26 9.41 3.94
CA GLY A 149 5.92 8.64 4.98
C GLY A 149 7.38 9.06 5.17
N THR A 150 8.11 9.32 4.08
CA THR A 150 9.50 9.83 4.15
C THR A 150 9.61 11.10 4.98
N PHE A 151 8.67 12.04 4.81
CA PHE A 151 8.64 13.29 5.57
C PHE A 151 8.49 13.04 7.08
N LEU A 152 7.55 12.16 7.45
CA LEU A 152 7.31 11.85 8.86
C LEU A 152 8.50 11.10 9.46
N THR A 153 8.94 10.02 8.82
CA THR A 153 10.07 9.21 9.30
C THR A 153 11.34 10.06 9.45
N ALA A 154 11.70 10.84 8.43
CA ALA A 154 12.87 11.72 8.50
C ALA A 154 12.77 12.75 9.64
N SER A 155 11.59 13.37 9.80
CA SER A 155 11.35 14.34 10.88
C SER A 155 11.48 13.70 12.27
N LEU A 156 10.91 12.50 12.46
CA LEU A 156 11.02 11.75 13.70
C LEU A 156 12.47 11.33 13.98
N MET A 157 13.18 10.81 13.00
CA MET A 157 14.57 10.36 13.15
C MET A 157 15.49 11.53 13.54
N LEU A 158 15.39 12.67 12.83
CA LEU A 158 16.16 13.87 13.15
C LEU A 158 15.87 14.36 14.57
N SER A 159 14.59 14.39 14.96
CA SER A 159 14.16 14.81 16.31
C SER A 159 14.65 13.84 17.41
N LEU A 160 14.49 12.53 17.21
CA LEU A 160 14.90 11.51 18.18
C LEU A 160 16.42 11.49 18.41
N ALA A 161 17.18 11.69 17.34
CA ALA A 161 18.64 11.73 17.41
C ALA A 161 19.20 13.12 17.80
N GLY A 162 18.36 14.14 17.95
CA GLY A 162 18.78 15.50 18.26
C GLY A 162 19.62 16.14 17.15
N ILE A 163 19.36 15.80 15.90
CA ILE A 163 20.05 16.33 14.73
C ILE A 163 19.31 17.58 14.23
N GLU A 164 20.04 18.69 14.09
CA GLU A 164 19.50 19.97 13.65
C GLU A 164 20.16 20.38 12.31
N PRO A 165 19.57 20.04 11.15
CA PRO A 165 20.01 20.57 9.87
C PRO A 165 19.93 22.11 9.83
N SER A 166 20.77 22.76 9.02
CA SER A 166 20.64 24.21 8.81
C SER A 166 19.37 24.58 8.06
N GLU A 167 18.89 23.65 7.21
CA GLU A 167 17.67 23.77 6.45
C GLU A 167 17.08 22.38 6.20
N THR A 168 15.77 22.22 6.40
CA THR A 168 15.01 21.05 5.98
C THR A 168 14.07 21.46 4.83
N LEU A 169 14.10 20.71 3.72
CA LEU A 169 13.29 20.98 2.53
C LEU A 169 12.26 19.87 2.32
N ALA A 170 11.00 20.28 2.21
CA ALA A 170 9.88 19.35 1.93
C ALA A 170 9.73 19.16 0.42
N ILE A 171 10.62 18.37 -0.19
CA ILE A 171 10.62 18.07 -1.63
C ILE A 171 10.70 16.58 -1.90
N ALA A 172 10.15 16.15 -3.03
CA ALA A 172 10.14 14.75 -3.42
C ALA A 172 11.56 14.23 -3.68
N PRO A 173 11.87 12.95 -3.37
CA PRO A 173 13.18 12.37 -3.62
C PRO A 173 13.64 12.47 -5.08
N GLY A 174 12.70 12.36 -6.04
CA GLY A 174 12.99 12.55 -7.48
C GLY A 174 13.41 13.96 -7.84
N ASP A 175 12.93 14.98 -7.12
CA ASP A 175 13.34 16.39 -7.29
C ASP A 175 14.57 16.72 -6.44
N ALA A 176 14.81 15.98 -5.37
CA ALA A 176 15.97 16.15 -4.50
C ALA A 176 17.26 15.63 -5.15
N LEU A 177 17.22 14.53 -5.88
CA LEU A 177 18.40 13.95 -6.53
C LEU A 177 19.12 14.93 -7.46
N PRO A 178 18.48 15.61 -8.42
CA PRO A 178 19.18 16.59 -9.25
C PRO A 178 19.68 17.79 -8.45
N GLN A 179 19.03 18.21 -7.38
CA GLN A 179 19.48 19.29 -6.51
C GLN A 179 20.72 18.89 -5.69
N LEU A 180 20.77 17.64 -5.20
CA LEU A 180 21.97 17.11 -4.58
C LEU A 180 23.15 17.07 -5.56
N GLN A 181 22.93 16.60 -6.78
CA GLN A 181 23.96 16.56 -7.84
C GLN A 181 24.43 17.95 -8.26
N ALA A 182 23.55 18.96 -8.22
CA ALA A 182 23.89 20.36 -8.48
C ALA A 182 24.62 21.05 -7.30
N GLY A 183 24.62 20.44 -6.10
CA GLY A 183 25.19 21.01 -4.88
C GLY A 183 24.26 21.99 -4.15
N ASP A 184 22.97 22.02 -4.51
CA ASP A 184 21.95 22.81 -3.82
C ASP A 184 21.49 22.15 -2.53
N LEU A 185 21.66 20.81 -2.41
CA LEU A 185 21.46 20.01 -1.21
C LEU A 185 22.75 19.32 -0.78
N ASP A 186 22.80 18.89 0.48
CA ASP A 186 23.91 18.13 1.04
C ASP A 186 23.52 16.65 1.26
N ALA A 187 22.23 16.37 1.51
CA ALA A 187 21.67 15.03 1.61
C ALA A 187 20.14 15.04 1.37
N PHE A 188 19.57 13.87 1.12
CA PHE A 188 18.11 13.70 1.15
C PHE A 188 17.71 12.32 1.66
N PHE A 189 16.57 12.26 2.33
CA PHE A 189 15.92 11.03 2.77
C PHE A 189 15.01 10.46 1.68
N TYR A 190 14.97 9.13 1.63
CA TYR A 190 14.00 8.38 0.86
C TYR A 190 13.68 7.05 1.56
N VAL A 191 12.46 6.91 2.08
CA VAL A 191 11.99 5.67 2.69
C VAL A 191 11.26 4.87 1.62
N ALA A 192 11.84 3.77 1.22
CA ALA A 192 11.31 2.94 0.14
C ALA A 192 11.89 1.51 0.22
N GLY A 193 11.12 0.53 -0.25
CA GLY A 193 11.63 -0.84 -0.37
C GLY A 193 12.73 -0.95 -1.42
N ALA A 194 13.90 -1.45 -1.03
CA ALA A 194 15.00 -1.71 -1.95
C ALA A 194 14.74 -2.96 -2.82
N PRO A 195 15.19 -2.97 -4.10
CA PRO A 195 15.82 -1.86 -4.81
C PRO A 195 14.82 -0.78 -5.22
N ALA A 196 15.09 0.46 -4.85
CA ALA A 196 14.26 1.61 -5.21
C ALA A 196 14.60 2.10 -6.63
N THR A 197 13.59 2.25 -7.48
CA THR A 197 13.71 2.65 -8.89
C THR A 197 14.47 3.96 -9.06
N LEU A 198 14.30 4.91 -8.12
CA LEU A 198 15.03 6.18 -8.14
C LEU A 198 16.55 5.99 -8.20
N TYR A 199 17.09 4.98 -7.52
CA TYR A 199 18.52 4.72 -7.47
C TYR A 199 18.99 3.75 -8.56
N SER A 200 18.11 2.85 -9.03
CA SER A 200 18.44 1.86 -10.05
C SER A 200 18.41 2.42 -11.48
N GLU A 201 17.61 3.46 -11.74
CA GLU A 201 17.40 4.03 -13.07
C GLU A 201 18.11 5.37 -13.30
N ASN A 202 18.78 5.91 -12.26
CA ASN A 202 19.52 7.15 -12.38
C ASN A 202 21.01 6.94 -12.17
N GLU A 203 21.83 7.66 -12.93
CA GLU A 203 23.28 7.66 -12.76
C GLU A 203 23.64 8.45 -11.50
N ILE A 204 24.34 7.81 -10.55
CA ILE A 204 24.82 8.40 -9.31
C ILE A 204 26.34 8.19 -9.26
N ASP A 205 27.09 9.28 -9.17
CA ASP A 205 28.54 9.25 -9.12
C ASP A 205 29.03 8.86 -7.70
N ALA A 206 29.53 7.62 -7.58
CA ALA A 206 30.07 7.08 -6.32
C ALA A 206 31.30 7.85 -5.80
N GLU A 207 32.00 8.65 -6.64
CA GLU A 207 33.08 9.50 -6.18
C GLU A 207 32.58 10.74 -5.43
N GLN A 208 31.30 11.10 -5.59
CA GLN A 208 30.70 12.27 -4.97
C GLN A 208 29.63 11.96 -3.95
N PHE A 209 28.91 10.84 -4.11
CA PHE A 209 27.74 10.50 -3.29
C PHE A 209 27.78 9.06 -2.81
N HIS A 210 27.17 8.83 -1.64
CA HIS A 210 26.99 7.50 -1.08
C HIS A 210 25.70 7.40 -0.27
N LEU A 211 25.26 6.17 0.02
CA LEU A 211 24.23 5.94 1.02
C LEU A 211 24.85 6.05 2.40
N LEU A 212 24.30 6.95 3.21
CA LEU A 212 24.79 7.24 4.55
C LEU A 212 24.41 6.11 5.52
N PRO A 213 25.37 5.50 6.24
CA PRO A 213 25.06 4.53 7.27
C PRO A 213 24.25 5.16 8.42
N ILE A 214 23.25 4.43 8.90
CA ILE A 214 22.43 4.84 10.05
C ILE A 214 22.79 3.96 11.23
N GLN A 215 23.85 4.35 11.94
CA GLN A 215 24.35 3.71 13.16
C GLN A 215 24.11 4.68 14.32
N ASN A 216 22.96 4.55 14.97
CA ASN A 216 22.55 5.40 16.08
C ASN A 216 21.70 4.58 17.06
N GLU A 217 22.19 4.40 18.30
CA GLU A 217 21.55 3.56 19.30
C GLU A 217 20.09 3.97 19.61
N THR A 218 19.78 5.26 19.55
CA THR A 218 18.42 5.75 19.77
C THR A 218 17.49 5.32 18.64
N LEU A 219 17.97 5.40 17.39
CA LEU A 219 17.18 5.01 16.20
C LEU A 219 17.04 3.49 16.12
N GLU A 220 18.08 2.73 16.39
CA GLU A 220 18.05 1.26 16.40
C GLU A 220 17.15 0.67 17.49
N ALA A 221 16.85 1.46 18.53
CA ALA A 221 15.89 1.07 19.57
C ALA A 221 14.42 1.27 19.14
N VAL A 222 14.16 2.08 18.13
CA VAL A 222 12.80 2.45 17.66
C VAL A 222 12.50 1.81 16.31
N TYR A 223 13.48 1.80 15.41
CA TYR A 223 13.34 1.26 14.06
C TYR A 223 13.98 -0.12 13.94
N THR A 224 13.56 -0.91 12.97
CA THR A 224 14.14 -2.22 12.70
C THR A 224 15.55 -2.05 12.08
N PRO A 225 16.63 -2.60 12.65
CA PRO A 225 17.92 -2.62 11.98
C PRO A 225 17.85 -3.35 10.65
N ALA A 226 18.46 -2.79 9.63
CA ALA A 226 18.48 -3.34 8.27
C ALA A 226 19.87 -3.21 7.65
N THR A 227 20.21 -4.13 6.77
CA THR A 227 21.45 -4.09 5.98
C THR A 227 21.10 -4.14 4.49
N LEU A 228 21.47 -3.10 3.76
CA LEU A 228 21.40 -3.11 2.31
C LEU A 228 22.61 -3.88 1.77
N ALA A 229 22.35 -4.92 0.98
CA ALA A 229 23.43 -5.76 0.43
C ALA A 229 24.31 -4.95 -0.54
N GLY A 230 25.60 -5.21 -0.55
CA GLY A 230 26.52 -4.61 -1.52
C GLY A 230 26.12 -4.96 -2.95
N GLY A 231 26.17 -3.98 -3.85
CA GLY A 231 25.76 -4.12 -5.23
C GLY A 231 24.25 -4.11 -5.47
N THR A 232 23.45 -3.73 -4.48
CA THR A 232 22.01 -3.47 -4.70
C THR A 232 21.81 -2.32 -5.69
N TYR A 233 22.67 -1.33 -5.64
CA TYR A 233 22.75 -0.23 -6.61
C TYR A 233 24.16 -0.14 -7.18
N ASP A 234 24.31 0.27 -8.43
CA ASP A 234 25.60 0.32 -9.15
C ASP A 234 26.63 1.22 -8.44
N PHE A 235 26.18 2.29 -7.78
CA PHE A 235 27.05 3.22 -7.04
C PHE A 235 27.40 2.75 -5.62
N GLN A 236 26.84 1.62 -5.16
CA GLN A 236 26.95 1.15 -3.77
C GLN A 236 27.55 -0.30 -3.76
N PRO A 237 28.88 -0.46 -3.88
CA PRO A 237 29.50 -1.77 -3.97
C PRO A 237 29.54 -2.54 -2.65
N ASP A 238 29.59 -1.85 -1.52
CA ASP A 238 29.70 -2.43 -0.19
C ASP A 238 28.35 -2.46 0.55
N PRO A 239 28.12 -3.38 1.50
CA PRO A 239 26.93 -3.36 2.35
C PRO A 239 26.83 -2.05 3.16
N VAL A 240 25.61 -1.59 3.39
CA VAL A 240 25.31 -0.38 4.19
C VAL A 240 24.33 -0.73 5.31
N GLU A 241 24.72 -0.43 6.55
CA GLU A 241 23.85 -0.56 7.72
C GLU A 241 22.84 0.59 7.76
N LEU A 242 21.56 0.24 7.78
CA LEU A 242 20.43 1.15 7.74
C LEU A 242 19.44 0.80 8.87
N VAL A 243 18.35 1.55 8.91
CA VAL A 243 17.14 1.14 9.63
C VAL A 243 15.98 1.04 8.64
N ALA A 244 14.95 0.31 9.03
CA ALA A 244 13.76 0.11 8.22
C ALA A 244 12.47 0.33 9.01
N VAL A 245 11.39 0.61 8.29
CA VAL A 245 10.01 0.64 8.77
C VAL A 245 9.19 -0.39 8.00
N LYS A 246 8.17 -0.96 8.64
CA LYS A 246 7.29 -1.91 7.96
C LYS A 246 6.24 -1.20 7.11
N ALA A 247 6.14 -1.56 5.83
CA ALA A 247 4.99 -1.23 5.01
C ALA A 247 3.81 -2.14 5.36
N VAL A 248 2.61 -1.61 5.37
CA VAL A 248 1.38 -2.38 5.57
C VAL A 248 0.33 -2.00 4.52
N LEU A 249 -0.41 -2.98 4.05
CA LEU A 249 -1.63 -2.77 3.30
C LEU A 249 -2.76 -2.53 4.31
N MET A 250 -3.29 -1.34 4.30
CA MET A 250 -4.34 -0.92 5.20
C MET A 250 -5.67 -0.82 4.46
N THR A 251 -6.77 -1.00 5.18
CA THR A 251 -8.15 -0.88 4.71
C THR A 251 -9.02 -0.20 5.77
N TYR A 252 -10.31 -0.08 5.50
CA TYR A 252 -11.30 0.39 6.45
C TYR A 252 -12.21 -0.75 6.89
N GLU A 253 -12.80 -0.65 8.10
CA GLU A 253 -13.80 -1.61 8.58
C GLU A 253 -15.14 -1.38 7.88
N PHE A 254 -15.35 -2.07 6.76
CA PHE A 254 -16.60 -2.02 6.02
C PHE A 254 -17.62 -2.97 6.63
N ASP A 255 -18.81 -2.46 7.00
CA ASP A 255 -19.88 -3.30 7.54
C ASP A 255 -20.53 -4.15 6.42
N PRO A 256 -20.41 -5.50 6.44
CA PRO A 256 -21.00 -6.37 5.44
C PRO A 256 -22.54 -6.35 5.46
N ARG A 257 -23.16 -5.77 6.47
CA ARG A 257 -24.62 -5.56 6.60
C ARG A 257 -25.01 -4.10 6.43
N GLY A 258 -24.06 -3.23 6.15
CA GLY A 258 -24.27 -1.80 5.93
C GLY A 258 -24.99 -1.48 4.62
N ASN A 259 -24.81 -0.26 4.14
CA ASN A 259 -25.33 0.14 2.83
C ASN A 259 -24.62 -0.59 1.67
N THR A 260 -25.10 -0.40 0.45
CA THR A 260 -24.57 -1.06 -0.76
C THR A 260 -23.09 -0.81 -0.98
N TYR A 261 -22.60 0.40 -0.66
CA TYR A 261 -21.17 0.73 -0.74
C TYR A 261 -20.34 -0.11 0.26
N HIS A 262 -20.75 -0.16 1.52
CA HIS A 262 -20.07 -0.97 2.53
C HIS A 262 -20.08 -2.46 2.19
N GLN A 263 -21.23 -2.98 1.72
CA GLN A 263 -21.33 -4.39 1.32
C GLN A 263 -20.41 -4.72 0.13
N ALA A 264 -20.37 -3.84 -0.88
CA ALA A 264 -19.54 -4.03 -2.07
C ALA A 264 -18.05 -3.87 -1.73
N SER A 265 -17.68 -2.86 -0.93
CA SER A 265 -16.30 -2.67 -0.47
C SER A 265 -15.82 -3.85 0.38
N CYS A 266 -16.63 -4.33 1.33
CA CYS A 266 -16.28 -5.52 2.11
C CYS A 266 -16.07 -6.76 1.24
N ARG A 267 -16.90 -6.94 0.21
CA ARG A 267 -16.71 -8.03 -0.76
C ARG A 267 -15.40 -7.89 -1.50
N GLY A 268 -15.09 -6.71 -2.03
CA GLY A 268 -13.82 -6.46 -2.73
C GLY A 268 -12.59 -6.67 -1.84
N VAL A 269 -12.66 -6.25 -0.56
CA VAL A 269 -11.61 -6.53 0.42
C VAL A 269 -11.46 -8.03 0.64
N SER A 270 -12.57 -8.76 0.77
CA SER A 270 -12.54 -10.22 0.92
C SER A 270 -11.98 -10.92 -0.32
N ASP A 271 -12.38 -10.46 -1.52
CA ASP A 271 -11.88 -11.01 -2.78
C ASP A 271 -10.37 -10.82 -2.92
N LEU A 272 -9.85 -9.60 -2.69
CA LEU A 272 -8.41 -9.36 -2.72
C LEU A 272 -7.68 -10.22 -1.68
N SER A 273 -8.24 -10.36 -0.48
CA SER A 273 -7.62 -11.16 0.59
C SER A 273 -7.47 -12.64 0.20
N SER A 274 -8.52 -13.21 -0.41
CA SER A 274 -8.49 -14.58 -0.92
C SER A 274 -7.49 -14.75 -2.07
N LEU A 275 -7.49 -13.81 -3.01
CA LEU A 275 -6.59 -13.83 -4.16
C LEU A 275 -5.13 -13.62 -3.75
N LEU A 276 -4.86 -12.72 -2.80
CA LEU A 276 -3.50 -12.50 -2.28
C LEU A 276 -2.96 -13.76 -1.61
N LEU A 277 -3.77 -14.38 -0.75
CA LEU A 277 -3.35 -15.61 -0.06
C LEU A 277 -3.05 -16.75 -1.04
N THR A 278 -3.88 -16.90 -2.08
CA THR A 278 -3.71 -17.97 -3.08
C THR A 278 -2.64 -17.64 -4.13
N GLY A 279 -2.43 -16.35 -4.41
CA GLY A 279 -1.50 -15.85 -5.43
C GLY A 279 -0.14 -15.41 -4.89
N ILE A 280 0.14 -15.55 -3.60
CA ILE A 280 1.38 -15.03 -2.99
C ILE A 280 2.65 -15.62 -3.62
N ASP A 281 2.63 -16.90 -4.00
CA ASP A 281 3.79 -17.53 -4.64
C ASP A 281 4.03 -16.98 -6.05
N THR A 282 2.97 -16.63 -6.78
CA THR A 282 3.07 -15.94 -8.07
C THR A 282 3.65 -14.54 -7.88
N LEU A 283 3.18 -13.79 -6.87
CA LEU A 283 3.71 -12.47 -6.55
C LEU A 283 5.20 -12.52 -6.16
N ARG A 284 5.61 -13.54 -5.43
CA ARG A 284 7.03 -13.77 -5.08
C ARG A 284 7.91 -14.08 -6.28
N THR A 285 7.35 -14.70 -7.32
CA THR A 285 8.09 -15.10 -8.52
C THR A 285 8.13 -13.99 -9.57
N ASP A 286 6.98 -13.38 -9.83
CA ASP A 286 6.74 -12.52 -11.00
C ASP A 286 6.52 -11.03 -10.62
N GLY A 287 6.25 -10.74 -9.34
CA GLY A 287 6.02 -9.40 -8.84
C GLY A 287 7.31 -8.68 -8.40
N HIS A 288 7.15 -7.53 -7.79
CA HIS A 288 8.27 -6.76 -7.24
C HIS A 288 9.10 -7.61 -6.25
N ALA A 289 10.41 -7.45 -6.24
CA ALA A 289 11.34 -8.27 -5.43
C ALA A 289 10.97 -8.29 -3.92
N LYS A 290 10.39 -7.23 -3.40
CA LYS A 290 9.93 -7.14 -2.00
C LYS A 290 8.87 -8.19 -1.62
N TRP A 291 8.13 -8.74 -2.57
CA TRP A 291 7.20 -9.84 -2.28
C TRP A 291 7.88 -11.08 -1.71
N GLN A 292 9.17 -11.29 -2.01
CA GLN A 292 9.94 -12.41 -1.46
C GLN A 292 10.12 -12.33 0.06
N ALA A 293 10.13 -11.11 0.62
CA ALA A 293 10.29 -10.86 2.05
C ALA A 293 8.96 -10.71 2.80
N VAL A 294 7.80 -10.76 2.10
CA VAL A 294 6.50 -10.59 2.75
C VAL A 294 6.14 -11.80 3.61
N ASP A 295 5.97 -11.54 4.90
CA ASP A 295 5.36 -12.46 5.86
C ASP A 295 3.99 -11.92 6.27
N LEU A 296 2.92 -12.53 5.74
CA LEU A 296 1.54 -12.11 5.99
C LEU A 296 1.09 -12.33 7.46
N THR A 297 1.92 -12.94 8.31
CA THR A 297 1.62 -13.17 9.73
C THR A 297 2.26 -12.12 10.65
N ASP A 298 3.18 -11.30 10.15
CA ASP A 298 3.92 -10.31 10.93
C ASP A 298 3.15 -8.97 11.05
N ILE A 299 2.03 -9.04 11.77
CA ILE A 299 1.10 -7.91 11.93
C ILE A 299 1.66 -6.93 12.96
N PRO A 300 1.74 -5.62 12.63
CA PRO A 300 2.16 -4.60 13.59
C PRO A 300 1.28 -4.61 14.85
N PRO A 301 1.86 -4.50 16.03
CA PRO A 301 1.13 -4.51 17.30
C PRO A 301 0.19 -3.29 17.39
N GLY A 302 -0.93 -3.47 18.10
CA GLY A 302 -1.89 -2.38 18.36
C GLY A 302 -2.89 -2.10 17.24
N TRP A 303 -2.87 -2.87 16.14
CA TRP A 303 -3.80 -2.73 15.04
C TRP A 303 -4.61 -4.02 14.82
N ASP A 304 -5.90 -3.84 14.56
CA ASP A 304 -6.82 -4.95 14.27
C ASP A 304 -6.83 -5.26 12.76
N ILE A 305 -7.06 -6.53 12.45
CA ILE A 305 -7.36 -6.97 11.07
C ILE A 305 -8.84 -6.75 10.77
N SER A 306 -9.14 -6.31 9.53
CA SER A 306 -10.53 -6.12 9.10
C SER A 306 -11.32 -7.42 9.09
N THR A 307 -12.58 -7.36 9.54
CA THR A 307 -13.50 -8.51 9.46
C THR A 307 -13.72 -8.97 8.01
N CYS A 308 -13.64 -8.06 7.04
CA CYS A 308 -13.74 -8.38 5.62
C CYS A 308 -12.50 -9.14 5.11
N VAL A 309 -11.32 -8.85 5.66
CA VAL A 309 -10.10 -9.62 5.40
C VAL A 309 -10.27 -11.04 5.94
N ASN A 310 -10.63 -11.19 7.21
CA ASN A 310 -10.85 -12.50 7.83
C ASN A 310 -11.85 -13.34 7.04
N ARG A 311 -12.91 -12.71 6.51
CA ARG A 311 -13.86 -13.39 5.64
C ARG A 311 -13.21 -13.94 4.36
N GLY A 312 -12.32 -13.17 3.73
CA GLY A 312 -11.60 -13.59 2.50
C GLY A 312 -10.55 -14.68 2.76
N LEU A 313 -10.08 -14.80 4.01
CA LEU A 313 -9.14 -15.85 4.43
C LEU A 313 -9.84 -17.18 4.79
N ASP A 314 -11.18 -17.19 4.91
CA ASP A 314 -11.93 -18.40 5.15
C ASP A 314 -11.68 -19.41 4.00
N PRO A 315 -11.30 -20.67 4.28
CA PRO A 315 -11.05 -21.67 3.24
C PRO A 315 -12.26 -21.97 2.34
N GLU A 316 -13.47 -21.70 2.82
CA GLU A 316 -14.72 -21.89 2.04
C GLU A 316 -15.09 -20.63 1.23
N TYR A 317 -14.37 -19.51 1.40
CA TYR A 317 -14.66 -18.28 0.68
C TYR A 317 -14.37 -18.45 -0.82
N GLN A 318 -15.33 -18.05 -1.64
CA GLN A 318 -15.21 -18.04 -3.09
C GLN A 318 -15.17 -16.58 -3.58
N PRO A 319 -14.03 -16.12 -4.13
CA PRO A 319 -13.96 -14.78 -4.70
C PRO A 319 -14.92 -14.65 -5.89
N ASN A 320 -15.50 -13.47 -6.06
CA ASN A 320 -16.46 -13.18 -7.13
C ASN A 320 -15.74 -12.94 -8.46
N CYS A 321 -15.18 -13.98 -9.04
CA CYS A 321 -14.49 -13.88 -10.33
C CYS A 321 -15.49 -13.87 -11.50
N THR A 322 -15.39 -12.88 -12.38
CA THR A 322 -16.18 -12.79 -13.60
C THR A 322 -15.58 -13.62 -14.75
N GLN A 323 -14.32 -13.98 -14.65
CA GLN A 323 -13.64 -14.95 -15.51
C GLN A 323 -13.35 -16.22 -14.70
N PRO A 324 -13.29 -17.42 -15.33
CA PRO A 324 -12.79 -18.58 -14.63
C PRO A 324 -11.39 -18.23 -14.09
N ALA A 325 -11.21 -18.37 -12.78
CA ALA A 325 -9.88 -18.27 -12.22
C ALA A 325 -8.96 -19.19 -13.04
N PRO A 326 -7.74 -18.75 -13.42
CA PRO A 326 -6.77 -19.66 -14.01
C PRO A 326 -6.69 -20.88 -13.09
N GLU A 327 -6.67 -22.10 -13.67
CA GLU A 327 -6.60 -23.31 -12.87
C GLU A 327 -5.45 -23.16 -11.87
N THR A 328 -5.82 -22.92 -10.63
CA THR A 328 -4.85 -22.73 -9.54
C THR A 328 -4.02 -23.99 -9.47
N PRO A 329 -2.68 -23.90 -9.45
CA PRO A 329 -1.85 -25.01 -9.08
C PRO A 329 -2.42 -25.53 -7.75
N GLN A 330 -2.65 -26.84 -7.65
CA GLN A 330 -3.18 -27.47 -6.44
C GLN A 330 -2.47 -26.87 -5.22
N ASP A 331 -3.28 -26.39 -4.27
CA ASP A 331 -2.83 -25.73 -3.04
C ASP A 331 -1.55 -26.43 -2.54
N SER A 332 -0.41 -25.78 -2.67
CA SER A 332 0.84 -26.38 -2.25
C SER A 332 0.77 -26.62 -0.74
N GLU A 333 1.42 -27.66 -0.25
CA GLU A 333 1.48 -27.94 1.19
C GLU A 333 1.98 -26.73 1.98
N ALA A 334 2.84 -25.90 1.37
CA ALA A 334 3.31 -24.62 1.88
C ALA A 334 2.16 -23.59 2.02
N ASN A 335 1.27 -23.46 1.04
CA ASN A 335 0.11 -22.57 1.12
C ASN A 335 -0.90 -23.03 2.19
N ALA A 336 -1.10 -24.33 2.35
CA ALA A 336 -1.96 -24.86 3.41
C ALA A 336 -1.36 -24.60 4.81
N VAL A 337 -0.04 -24.69 4.96
CA VAL A 337 0.66 -24.33 6.22
C VAL A 337 0.54 -22.83 6.45
N TYR A 338 0.71 -22.02 5.42
CA TYR A 338 0.60 -20.56 5.50
C TYR A 338 -0.79 -20.12 5.95
N ARG A 339 -1.87 -20.68 5.36
CA ARG A 339 -3.26 -20.43 5.79
C ARG A 339 -3.47 -20.75 7.26
N ARG A 340 -2.98 -21.92 7.70
CA ARG A 340 -3.12 -22.33 9.12
C ARG A 340 -2.41 -21.33 10.05
N ASN A 341 -1.23 -20.86 9.67
CA ASN A 341 -0.46 -19.91 10.49
C ASN A 341 -1.13 -18.54 10.53
N ILE A 342 -1.62 -18.03 9.39
CA ILE A 342 -2.38 -16.78 9.34
C ILE A 342 -3.66 -16.92 10.18
N CYS A 343 -4.44 -17.96 9.98
CA CYS A 343 -5.65 -18.19 10.75
C CYS A 343 -5.38 -18.36 12.25
N ALA A 344 -4.29 -19.00 12.63
CA ALA A 344 -3.88 -19.09 14.03
C ALA A 344 -3.48 -17.73 14.61
N ALA A 345 -2.83 -16.87 13.83
CA ALA A 345 -2.45 -15.53 14.25
C ALA A 345 -3.64 -14.55 14.30
N LEU A 346 -4.63 -14.73 13.41
CA LEU A 346 -5.79 -13.84 13.26
C LEU A 346 -7.05 -14.33 13.98
N GLY A 347 -7.06 -15.56 14.54
CA GLY A 347 -8.20 -16.13 15.26
C GLY A 347 -9.39 -16.54 14.37
N CYS A 348 -9.16 -16.84 13.05
CA CYS A 348 -10.19 -17.39 12.14
C CYS A 348 -10.27 -18.97 12.18
#